data_e2a4d72353fac730c399966bb5727883
#
_entry.id   e2a4d72353fac730c399966bb5727883
#
_cell.length_a   1.000
_cell.length_b   1.000
_cell.length_c   1.000
_cell.angle_alpha   90.00
_cell.angle_beta   90.00
_cell.angle_gamma   90.00
#
_symmetry.space_group_name_H-M   'P 1'
#
loop_
_entity.id
_entity.type
_entity.pdbx_description
1 polymer ?
#
loop_
_entity_poly.entity_id
_entity_poly.type
_entity_poly.pdbx_seq_one_letter_code
_entity_poly.pdbx_strand_id
1 'polypeptide(L)'
;MYRRILVAVENSAADRTILDHVRQLAALTDAEILLVHVADGWAARHFNDLQLRESEEIKADRAYLEQLVASLPGLKVTTELAMGDPANELIRLVEERKADLLAMSTHGHRFLNDLIRGTTVSKVRHMVKVPVLLLKAQ
;
A
#
# COMPACT_ATOMS: atom_id res chain seq x y z
N MET A 1 -7.89 -13.24 -15.07
CA MET A 1 -8.10 -13.68 -13.70
C MET A 1 -8.16 -12.50 -12.74
N TYR A 2 -7.05 -11.88 -12.39
CA TYR A 2 -7.12 -10.64 -11.58
C TYR A 2 -7.38 -9.45 -12.48
N ARG A 3 -8.28 -8.58 -12.06
CA ARG A 3 -8.60 -7.33 -12.77
C ARG A 3 -8.04 -6.10 -12.08
N ARG A 4 -8.00 -6.11 -10.76
CA ARG A 4 -7.47 -4.99 -9.98
C ARG A 4 -6.72 -5.50 -8.77
N ILE A 5 -5.43 -5.20 -8.73
CA ILE A 5 -4.56 -5.59 -7.64
C ILE A 5 -4.28 -4.36 -6.77
N LEU A 6 -4.72 -4.41 -5.51
CA LEU A 6 -4.36 -3.37 -4.55
C LEU A 6 -3.03 -3.74 -3.91
N VAL A 7 -2.06 -2.85 -4.03
CA VAL A 7 -0.74 -3.05 -3.43
C VAL A 7 -0.55 -2.05 -2.30
N ALA A 8 -0.40 -2.57 -1.09
CA ALA A 8 -0.10 -1.74 0.06
C ALA A 8 1.40 -1.45 0.09
N VAL A 9 1.77 -0.18 -0.06
CA VAL A 9 3.17 0.24 -0.04
C VAL A 9 3.46 1.05 1.20
N GLU A 10 4.70 0.99 1.63
CA GLU A 10 5.16 1.68 2.84
C GLU A 10 5.87 2.98 2.55
N ASN A 11 6.11 3.25 1.28
CA ASN A 11 6.92 4.36 0.81
C ASN A 11 8.36 4.24 1.35
N SER A 12 8.91 3.03 1.21
CA SER A 12 10.27 2.72 1.61
C SER A 12 10.90 1.71 0.65
N ALA A 13 12.17 1.40 0.86
CA ALA A 13 12.89 0.41 0.06
C ALA A 13 12.26 -0.99 0.14
N ALA A 14 11.46 -1.25 1.18
CA ALA A 14 10.75 -2.53 1.33
C ALA A 14 9.75 -2.79 0.20
N ASP A 15 9.30 -1.74 -0.49
CA ASP A 15 8.31 -1.86 -1.55
C ASP A 15 8.85 -2.53 -2.81
N ARG A 16 10.15 -2.54 -3.01
CA ARG A 16 10.75 -3.07 -4.24
C ARG A 16 10.35 -4.52 -4.50
N THR A 17 10.43 -5.36 -3.48
CA THR A 17 10.17 -6.80 -3.64
C THR A 17 8.75 -7.06 -4.10
N ILE A 18 7.77 -6.44 -3.42
CA ILE A 18 6.36 -6.66 -3.76
C ILE A 18 6.02 -6.07 -5.12
N LEU A 19 6.58 -4.91 -5.45
CA LEU A 19 6.30 -4.27 -6.73
C LEU A 19 6.88 -5.05 -7.90
N ASP A 20 8.10 -5.59 -7.77
CA ASP A 20 8.69 -6.43 -8.82
C ASP A 20 7.83 -7.66 -9.09
N HIS A 21 7.28 -8.25 -8.05
CA HIS A 21 6.41 -9.42 -8.20
C HIS A 21 5.06 -9.06 -8.82
N VAL A 22 4.41 -8.03 -8.29
CA VAL A 22 3.09 -7.60 -8.75
C VAL A 22 3.14 -7.10 -10.19
N ARG A 23 4.22 -6.44 -10.58
CA ARG A 23 4.41 -5.98 -11.96
C ARG A 23 4.29 -7.14 -12.95
N GLN A 24 4.95 -8.25 -12.64
CA GLN A 24 4.89 -9.44 -13.48
C GLN A 24 3.49 -10.06 -13.48
N LEU A 25 2.87 -10.14 -12.32
CA LEU A 25 1.53 -10.69 -12.20
C LEU A 25 0.51 -9.85 -12.97
N ALA A 26 0.59 -8.52 -12.86
CA ALA A 26 -0.30 -7.63 -13.59
C ALA A 26 -0.12 -7.74 -15.09
N ALA A 27 1.12 -7.88 -15.57
CA ALA A 27 1.39 -8.08 -16.99
C ALA A 27 0.76 -9.38 -17.52
N LEU A 28 0.82 -10.44 -16.73
CA LEU A 28 0.27 -11.73 -17.11
C LEU A 28 -1.27 -11.77 -17.11
N THR A 29 -1.89 -11.00 -16.22
CA THR A 29 -3.34 -11.03 -16.05
C THR A 29 -4.06 -9.85 -16.67
N ASP A 30 -3.31 -8.88 -17.21
CA ASP A 30 -3.84 -7.60 -17.70
C ASP A 30 -4.59 -6.83 -16.60
N ALA A 31 -4.13 -6.97 -15.38
CA ALA A 31 -4.74 -6.30 -14.24
C ALA A 31 -4.24 -4.87 -14.11
N GLU A 32 -5.10 -3.99 -13.59
CA GLU A 32 -4.64 -2.67 -13.16
C GLU A 32 -4.13 -2.75 -11.73
N ILE A 33 -3.23 -1.85 -11.40
CA ILE A 33 -2.61 -1.77 -10.08
C ILE A 33 -3.12 -0.52 -9.38
N LEU A 34 -3.56 -0.68 -8.14
CA LEU A 34 -3.88 0.44 -7.25
C LEU A 34 -2.84 0.45 -6.14
N LEU A 35 -1.94 1.43 -6.16
CA LEU A 35 -0.94 1.60 -5.11
C LEU A 35 -1.56 2.39 -3.97
N VAL A 36 -1.52 1.85 -2.78
CA VAL A 36 -2.09 2.50 -1.59
C VAL A 36 -1.01 2.65 -0.53
N HIS A 37 -0.81 3.88 -0.08
CA HIS A 37 -0.04 4.16 1.12
C HIS A 37 -0.97 4.70 2.19
N VAL A 38 -0.88 4.16 3.39
CA VAL A 38 -1.69 4.64 4.51
C VAL A 38 -0.79 5.44 5.43
N ALA A 39 -1.03 6.74 5.50
CA ALA A 39 -0.28 7.62 6.37
C ALA A 39 -0.65 7.36 7.83
N ASP A 40 0.31 7.58 8.72
CA ASP A 40 0.16 7.30 10.13
C ASP A 40 -1.05 8.04 10.73
N GLY A 41 -1.89 7.30 11.46
CA GLY A 41 -3.05 7.85 12.14
C GLY A 41 -2.68 8.89 13.22
N TRP A 42 -1.46 8.84 13.73
CA TRP A 42 -0.98 9.86 14.67
C TRP A 42 -0.94 11.24 14.01
N ALA A 43 -0.41 11.32 12.80
CA ALA A 43 -0.37 12.58 12.05
C ALA A 43 -1.76 13.13 11.82
N ALA A 44 -2.71 12.25 11.46
CA ALA A 44 -4.09 12.67 11.25
C ALA A 44 -4.74 13.21 12.52
N ARG A 45 -4.43 12.61 13.68
CA ARG A 45 -4.99 13.05 14.97
C ARG A 45 -4.42 14.39 15.43
N HIS A 46 -3.22 14.72 15.00
CA HIS A 46 -2.53 15.96 15.39
C HIS A 46 -2.46 16.99 14.28
N PHE A 47 -3.41 16.89 13.35
CA PHE A 47 -3.46 17.75 12.17
C PHE A 47 -3.36 19.24 12.50
N ASN A 48 -4.13 19.70 13.51
CA ASN A 48 -4.18 21.11 13.86
C ASN A 48 -2.85 21.62 14.46
N ASP A 49 -2.09 20.74 15.11
CA ASP A 49 -0.86 21.12 15.81
C ASP A 49 0.36 21.06 14.90
N LEU A 50 0.31 20.26 13.83
CA LEU A 50 1.46 19.98 12.97
C LEU A 50 1.18 20.26 11.50
N GLN A 51 0.27 21.16 11.20
CA GLN A 51 -0.25 21.42 9.88
C GLN A 51 0.83 21.58 8.78
N LEU A 52 1.90 22.32 9.06
CA LEU A 52 2.99 22.51 8.10
C LEU A 52 3.79 21.23 7.88
N ARG A 53 4.07 20.52 8.95
CA ARG A 53 4.84 19.29 8.92
C ARG A 53 4.10 18.19 8.16
N GLU A 54 2.82 18.06 8.43
CA GLU A 54 1.97 17.11 7.73
C GLU A 54 1.89 17.40 6.25
N SER A 55 1.75 18.68 5.91
CA SER A 55 1.71 19.10 4.52
C SER A 55 2.94 18.66 3.75
N GLU A 56 4.10 18.73 4.37
CA GLU A 56 5.35 18.30 3.76
C GLU A 56 5.45 16.78 3.66
N GLU A 57 5.04 16.07 4.72
CA GLU A 57 5.03 14.61 4.71
C GLU A 57 4.05 14.06 3.67
N ILE A 58 2.87 14.65 3.60
CA ILE A 58 1.85 14.25 2.61
C ILE A 58 2.38 14.50 1.20
N LYS A 59 3.01 15.64 0.97
CA LYS A 59 3.60 15.94 -0.34
C LYS A 59 4.70 14.94 -0.69
N ALA A 60 5.54 14.59 0.28
CA ALA A 60 6.60 13.60 0.06
C ALA A 60 6.02 12.22 -0.24
N ASP A 61 4.98 11.83 0.47
CA ASP A 61 4.32 10.55 0.23
C ASP A 61 3.69 10.50 -1.16
N ARG A 62 3.04 11.58 -1.58
CA ARG A 62 2.46 11.65 -2.93
C ARG A 62 3.54 11.61 -3.99
N ALA A 63 4.64 12.33 -3.79
CA ALA A 63 5.75 12.34 -4.73
C ALA A 63 6.36 10.94 -4.87
N TYR A 64 6.48 10.23 -3.75
CA TYR A 64 6.98 8.86 -3.76
C TYR A 64 6.05 7.93 -4.54
N LEU A 65 4.74 8.04 -4.30
CA LEU A 65 3.76 7.26 -5.06
C LEU A 65 3.86 7.53 -6.56
N GLU A 66 4.04 8.80 -6.95
CA GLU A 66 4.24 9.16 -8.35
C GLU A 66 5.50 8.55 -8.92
N GLN A 67 6.58 8.50 -8.15
CA GLN A 67 7.81 7.83 -8.57
C GLN A 67 7.58 6.33 -8.80
N LEU A 68 6.78 5.71 -7.95
CA LEU A 68 6.45 4.29 -8.12
C LEU A 68 5.64 4.06 -9.39
N VAL A 69 4.70 4.94 -9.71
CA VAL A 69 3.95 4.86 -10.97
C VAL A 69 4.90 4.94 -12.15
N ALA A 70 5.85 5.88 -12.12
CA ALA A 70 6.84 6.04 -13.19
C ALA A 70 7.73 4.81 -13.35
N SER A 71 7.91 4.02 -12.29
CA SER A 71 8.70 2.80 -12.32
C SER A 71 7.95 1.60 -12.90
N LEU A 72 6.67 1.77 -13.24
CA LEU A 72 5.80 0.69 -13.74
C LEU A 72 5.25 1.03 -15.13
N PRO A 73 6.12 1.27 -16.12
CA PRO A 73 5.64 1.66 -17.45
C PRO A 73 4.89 0.53 -18.13
N GLY A 74 3.92 0.90 -18.95
CA GLY A 74 3.12 -0.07 -19.70
C GLY A 74 2.00 -0.72 -18.91
N LEU A 75 1.83 -0.37 -17.64
CA LEU A 75 0.76 -0.88 -16.79
C LEU A 75 -0.21 0.23 -16.44
N LYS A 76 -1.46 -0.16 -16.16
CA LYS A 76 -2.46 0.79 -15.66
C LYS A 76 -2.28 0.89 -14.16
N VAL A 77 -1.77 2.02 -13.69
CA VAL A 77 -1.48 2.24 -12.28
C VAL A 77 -2.17 3.49 -11.80
N THR A 78 -2.92 3.36 -10.71
CA THR A 78 -3.50 4.48 -9.98
C THR A 78 -2.98 4.47 -8.55
N THR A 79 -3.11 5.59 -7.86
CA THR A 79 -2.60 5.73 -6.50
C THR A 79 -3.67 6.24 -5.57
N GLU A 80 -3.55 5.90 -4.30
CA GLU A 80 -4.38 6.48 -3.24
C GLU A 80 -3.54 6.66 -1.99
N LEU A 81 -3.62 7.84 -1.42
CA LEU A 81 -3.02 8.15 -0.13
C LEU A 81 -4.15 8.20 0.89
N ALA A 82 -4.19 7.20 1.76
CA ALA A 82 -5.19 7.11 2.82
C ALA A 82 -4.58 7.55 4.15
N MET A 83 -5.42 7.91 5.09
CA MET A 83 -4.99 8.30 6.44
C MET A 83 -5.81 7.54 7.47
N GLY A 84 -5.16 7.08 8.52
CA GLY A 84 -5.83 6.39 9.60
C GLY A 84 -5.16 5.08 9.97
N ASP A 85 -5.96 4.15 10.47
CA ASP A 85 -5.48 2.83 10.82
C ASP A 85 -5.20 2.01 9.56
N PRO A 86 -3.97 1.51 9.39
CA PRO A 86 -3.62 0.83 8.14
C PRO A 86 -4.52 -0.36 7.82
N ALA A 87 -4.82 -1.22 8.79
CA ALA A 87 -5.65 -2.38 8.53
C ALA A 87 -7.06 -1.99 8.11
N ASN A 88 -7.68 -1.06 8.84
CA ASN A 88 -9.03 -0.61 8.54
C ASN A 88 -9.12 0.04 7.16
N GLU A 89 -8.13 0.86 6.81
CA GLU A 89 -8.12 1.54 5.52
C GLU A 89 -7.91 0.57 4.36
N LEU A 90 -7.03 -0.41 4.53
CA LEU A 90 -6.83 -1.43 3.49
C LEU A 90 -8.07 -2.27 3.28
N ILE A 91 -8.73 -2.69 4.36
CA ILE A 91 -9.98 -3.46 4.28
C ILE A 91 -11.05 -2.64 3.55
N ARG A 92 -11.21 -1.37 3.94
CA ARG A 92 -12.18 -0.48 3.31
C ARG A 92 -11.92 -0.32 1.82
N LEU A 93 -10.66 -0.08 1.44
CA LEU A 93 -10.31 0.18 0.04
C LEU A 93 -10.43 -1.07 -0.84
N VAL A 94 -10.13 -2.24 -0.31
CA VAL A 94 -10.36 -3.49 -1.07
C VAL A 94 -11.83 -3.58 -1.50
N GLU A 95 -12.75 -3.27 -0.60
CA GLU A 95 -14.18 -3.32 -0.90
C GLU A 95 -14.61 -2.17 -1.80
N GLU A 96 -14.28 -0.94 -1.45
CA GLU A 96 -14.72 0.24 -2.19
C GLU A 96 -14.15 0.29 -3.62
N ARG A 97 -12.91 -0.10 -3.79
CA ARG A 97 -12.25 -0.07 -5.11
C ARG A 97 -12.41 -1.37 -5.87
N LYS A 98 -13.08 -2.34 -5.27
CA LYS A 98 -13.35 -3.64 -5.91
C LYS A 98 -12.08 -4.33 -6.36
N ALA A 99 -11.06 -4.32 -5.49
CA ALA A 99 -9.85 -5.07 -5.73
C ALA A 99 -10.13 -6.56 -5.56
N ASP A 100 -9.52 -7.39 -6.41
CA ASP A 100 -9.68 -8.84 -6.33
C ASP A 100 -8.42 -9.55 -5.88
N LEU A 101 -7.38 -8.80 -5.56
CA LEU A 101 -6.17 -9.28 -4.89
C LEU A 101 -5.58 -8.15 -4.05
N LEU A 102 -5.19 -8.47 -2.83
CA LEU A 102 -4.43 -7.54 -1.99
C LEU A 102 -3.01 -8.07 -1.85
N ALA A 103 -2.04 -7.26 -2.23
CA ALA A 103 -0.62 -7.62 -2.14
C ALA A 103 0.07 -6.69 -1.14
N MET A 104 0.88 -7.25 -0.26
CA MET A 104 1.60 -6.47 0.73
C MET A 104 2.89 -7.18 1.14
N SER A 105 3.85 -6.39 1.62
CA SER A 105 5.10 -6.94 2.13
C SER A 105 4.96 -7.29 3.60
N THR A 106 5.64 -8.37 3.99
CA THR A 106 5.88 -8.61 5.39
C THR A 106 7.32 -8.23 5.70
N HIS A 107 7.61 -7.90 6.95
CA HIS A 107 8.92 -7.43 7.32
C HIS A 107 9.71 -8.44 8.10
N GLY A 108 11.04 -8.41 7.84
CA GLY A 108 11.97 -8.86 8.84
C GLY A 108 12.13 -7.77 9.90
N HIS A 109 12.90 -8.06 10.92
CA HIS A 109 13.14 -7.16 12.05
C HIS A 109 13.83 -5.83 11.72
N ARG A 110 14.17 -5.59 10.45
CA ARG A 110 14.81 -4.33 10.02
C ARG A 110 13.82 -3.15 9.93
N PHE A 111 12.54 -3.43 9.87
CA PHE A 111 11.52 -2.43 9.58
C PHE A 111 10.55 -2.31 10.74
N LEU A 112 11.09 -1.88 11.90
CA LEU A 112 10.34 -1.87 13.15
C LEU A 112 9.24 -0.80 13.21
N ASN A 113 9.37 0.27 12.44
CA ASN A 113 8.44 1.39 12.47
C ASN A 113 7.46 1.41 11.32
N ASP A 114 7.30 0.28 10.67
CA ASP A 114 6.50 0.20 9.46
C ASP A 114 5.01 0.18 9.74
N LEU A 115 4.26 0.72 8.80
CA LEU A 115 2.81 0.71 8.86
C LEU A 115 2.26 -0.71 8.83
N ILE A 116 2.95 -1.60 8.12
CA ILE A 116 2.50 -2.98 7.95
C ILE A 116 3.19 -3.86 8.98
N ARG A 117 2.61 -3.91 10.16
CA ARG A 117 3.08 -4.75 11.26
C ARG A 117 2.36 -6.09 11.25
N GLY A 118 2.85 -7.03 12.07
CA GLY A 118 2.22 -8.34 12.21
C GLY A 118 0.75 -8.28 12.56
N THR A 119 0.36 -7.33 13.43
CA THR A 119 -1.04 -7.12 13.80
C THR A 119 -1.87 -6.64 12.62
N THR A 120 -1.34 -5.75 11.78
CA THR A 120 -2.01 -5.28 10.58
C THR A 120 -2.23 -6.43 9.61
N VAL A 121 -1.19 -7.22 9.35
CA VAL A 121 -1.27 -8.38 8.45
C VAL A 121 -2.30 -9.37 8.95
N SER A 122 -2.30 -9.68 10.25
CA SER A 122 -3.23 -10.62 10.85
C SER A 122 -4.68 -10.16 10.70
N LYS A 123 -4.96 -8.89 11.00
CA LYS A 123 -6.31 -8.33 10.88
C LYS A 123 -6.79 -8.33 9.44
N VAL A 124 -5.94 -7.92 8.52
CA VAL A 124 -6.26 -7.90 7.08
C VAL A 124 -6.59 -9.30 6.59
N ARG A 125 -5.77 -10.29 6.96
CA ARG A 125 -6.01 -11.68 6.55
C ARG A 125 -7.34 -12.22 7.04
N HIS A 126 -7.79 -11.81 8.21
CA HIS A 126 -9.06 -12.25 8.76
C HIS A 126 -10.27 -11.58 8.12
N MET A 127 -10.13 -10.30 7.78
CA MET A 127 -11.28 -9.47 7.40
C MET A 127 -11.47 -9.32 5.91
N VAL A 128 -10.41 -9.47 5.12
CA VAL A 128 -10.49 -9.29 3.67
C VAL A 128 -10.99 -10.57 3.01
N LYS A 129 -11.92 -10.43 2.08
CA LYS A 129 -12.56 -11.56 1.41
C LYS A 129 -11.86 -11.99 0.13
N VAL A 130 -10.86 -11.24 -0.31
CA VAL A 130 -10.09 -11.57 -1.51
C VAL A 130 -8.78 -12.25 -1.11
N PRO A 131 -8.09 -12.92 -2.04
CA PRO A 131 -6.77 -13.47 -1.74
C PRO A 131 -5.79 -12.38 -1.30
N VAL A 132 -4.90 -12.74 -0.39
CA VAL A 132 -3.85 -11.85 0.11
C VAL A 132 -2.50 -12.47 -0.23
N LEU A 133 -1.72 -11.72 -1.00
CA LEU A 133 -0.36 -12.11 -1.36
C LEU A 133 0.61 -11.42 -0.41
N LEU A 134 1.35 -12.22 0.33
CA LEU A 134 2.33 -11.71 1.28
C LEU A 134 3.73 -12.10 0.82
N LEU A 135 4.59 -11.10 0.66
CA LEU A 135 5.99 -11.34 0.33
C LEU A 135 6.88 -10.72 1.39
N LYS A 136 7.88 -11.48 1.80
CA LYS A 136 8.87 -10.96 2.74
C LYS A 136 9.77 -9.97 2.03
N ALA A 137 9.87 -8.76 2.54
CA ALA A 137 10.75 -7.74 1.98
C ALA A 137 12.21 -8.16 2.14
N GLN A 138 12.99 -7.91 1.10
CA GLN A 138 14.40 -8.29 1.08
C GLN A 138 15.34 -7.11 1.01
#